data_b115ce266fe81a630889f9e6ff054622
#
_entry.id   b115ce266fe81a630889f9e6ff054622
#
_cell.length_a   1.000
_cell.length_b   1.000
_cell.length_c   1.000
_cell.angle_alpha   90.00
_cell.angle_beta   90.00
_cell.angle_gamma   90.00
#
_symmetry.space_group_name_H-M   'P 1'
#
loop_
_entity.id
_entity.type
_entity.pdbx_description
1 polymer ?
#
loop_
_entity_poly.entity_id
_entity_poly.type
_entity_poly.pdbx_seq_one_letter_code
_entity_poly.pdbx_strand_id
1 'polypeptide(L)'
;MEKNPPANTSPEATPLQPPPVAKPARTGEPIYDLASVPEGVKLLAKEQFGQRVDLYTPRENGGPYKGEIVNTPTHLLQEVGPRAVVIHDKAHVQLASKTLALRDQEHRLNNTDVQIHYSGKEGKAYPLDRQKDMIDRALGSLKKSANQLGYSKEFMAQLDVAQGKTIERLKALRQGPVMPKVITPESDQSTKPARSRK
;
A
#
# COMPACT_ATOMS: atom_id res chain seq x y z
N MET A 1 -76.00 9.95 11.18
CA MET A 1 -75.13 8.86 10.63
C MET A 1 -73.93 9.50 9.92
N GLU A 2 -72.89 9.74 10.66
CA GLU A 2 -71.64 10.34 10.16
C GLU A 2 -70.64 9.22 9.88
N LYS A 3 -70.21 9.12 8.61
CA LYS A 3 -69.17 8.20 8.15
C LYS A 3 -67.82 8.86 8.30
N ASN A 4 -67.00 8.40 9.27
CA ASN A 4 -65.60 8.73 9.34
C ASN A 4 -64.82 8.09 8.16
N PRO A 5 -63.92 8.81 7.50
CA PRO A 5 -62.98 8.24 6.53
C PRO A 5 -61.84 7.53 7.22
N PRO A 6 -61.26 6.47 6.60
CA PRO A 6 -60.17 5.68 7.20
C PRO A 6 -58.87 6.47 7.23
N ALA A 7 -58.12 6.34 8.33
CA ALA A 7 -56.82 6.90 8.56
C ALA A 7 -55.82 6.30 7.53
N ASN A 8 -55.17 7.22 6.82
CA ASN A 8 -54.11 6.93 5.86
C ASN A 8 -52.79 6.64 6.63
N THR A 9 -52.50 5.38 6.86
CA THR A 9 -51.25 4.94 7.47
C THR A 9 -50.13 4.97 6.41
N SER A 10 -49.34 6.04 6.40
CA SER A 10 -48.10 6.09 5.60
C SER A 10 -47.15 4.98 6.00
N PRO A 11 -46.61 4.22 5.05
CA PRO A 11 -45.57 3.22 5.39
C PRO A 11 -44.29 3.94 5.83
N GLU A 12 -43.88 3.63 7.04
CA GLU A 12 -42.63 4.03 7.65
C GLU A 12 -41.45 3.57 6.74
N ALA A 13 -40.73 4.56 6.20
CA ALA A 13 -39.58 4.31 5.34
C ALA A 13 -38.47 3.66 6.16
N THR A 14 -38.30 2.36 6.03
CA THR A 14 -37.15 1.63 6.54
C THR A 14 -35.86 2.25 6.00
N PRO A 15 -34.88 2.65 6.83
CA PRO A 15 -33.63 3.20 6.36
C PRO A 15 -32.92 2.16 5.48
N LEU A 16 -32.67 2.52 4.22
CA LEU A 16 -31.89 1.71 3.29
C LEU A 16 -30.48 1.53 3.87
N GLN A 17 -30.23 0.37 4.46
CA GLN A 17 -28.88 -0.04 4.80
C GLN A 17 -28.07 -0.11 3.51
N PRO A 18 -26.87 0.55 3.46
CA PRO A 18 -26.00 0.41 2.31
C PRO A 18 -25.67 -1.08 2.11
N PRO A 19 -25.72 -1.57 0.86
CA PRO A 19 -25.40 -2.97 0.59
C PRO A 19 -24.01 -3.30 1.14
N PRO A 20 -23.83 -4.48 1.76
CA PRO A 20 -22.54 -4.90 2.27
C PRO A 20 -21.54 -4.85 1.11
N VAL A 21 -20.46 -4.07 1.29
CA VAL A 21 -19.37 -3.99 0.33
C VAL A 21 -18.84 -5.39 0.13
N ALA A 22 -19.12 -5.98 -1.04
CA ALA A 22 -18.67 -7.31 -1.38
C ALA A 22 -17.13 -7.31 -1.31
N LYS A 23 -16.59 -8.00 -0.32
CA LYS A 23 -15.14 -8.23 -0.23
C LYS A 23 -14.75 -8.93 -1.54
N PRO A 24 -13.69 -8.49 -2.23
CA PRO A 24 -13.26 -9.13 -3.47
C PRO A 24 -13.09 -10.63 -3.20
N ALA A 25 -13.71 -11.44 -4.03
CA ALA A 25 -13.62 -12.89 -3.91
C ALA A 25 -12.15 -13.27 -3.94
N ARG A 26 -11.61 -13.70 -2.80
CA ARG A 26 -10.23 -14.17 -2.68
C ARG A 26 -10.20 -15.54 -3.36
N THR A 27 -9.79 -15.56 -4.62
CA THR A 27 -9.58 -16.78 -5.40
C THR A 27 -8.31 -17.47 -4.92
N GLY A 28 -8.28 -18.78 -4.91
CA GLY A 28 -7.14 -19.60 -4.51
C GLY A 28 -7.26 -20.20 -3.10
N GLU A 29 -6.59 -21.33 -2.90
CA GLU A 29 -6.50 -21.98 -1.60
C GLU A 29 -5.47 -21.30 -0.70
N PRO A 30 -5.60 -21.37 0.63
CA PRO A 30 -4.54 -20.92 1.54
C PRO A 30 -3.25 -21.69 1.26
N ILE A 31 -2.11 -21.00 1.21
CA ILE A 31 -0.79 -21.63 0.97
C ILE A 31 -0.43 -22.55 2.15
N TYR A 32 -0.86 -22.17 3.35
CA TYR A 32 -0.74 -22.94 4.58
C TYR A 32 -1.86 -22.54 5.55
N ASP A 33 -2.13 -23.44 6.49
CA ASP A 33 -3.16 -23.23 7.50
C ASP A 33 -2.69 -22.20 8.55
N LEU A 34 -3.60 -21.36 9.01
CA LEU A 34 -3.35 -20.45 10.13
C LEU A 34 -2.98 -21.22 11.42
N ALA A 35 -3.46 -22.45 11.57
CA ALA A 35 -3.10 -23.31 12.70
C ALA A 35 -1.60 -23.65 12.73
N SER A 36 -0.93 -23.73 11.57
CA SER A 36 0.51 -23.99 11.47
C SER A 36 1.40 -22.81 11.84
N VAL A 37 0.84 -21.61 11.91
CA VAL A 37 1.58 -20.39 12.29
C VAL A 37 1.87 -20.42 13.79
N PRO A 38 3.13 -20.17 14.23
CA PRO A 38 3.49 -20.15 15.64
C PRO A 38 2.63 -19.15 16.44
N GLU A 39 2.20 -19.55 17.63
CA GLU A 39 1.31 -18.73 18.47
C GLU A 39 1.96 -17.39 18.84
N GLY A 40 3.27 -17.36 19.09
CA GLY A 40 4.00 -16.12 19.33
C GLY A 40 3.91 -15.12 18.20
N VAL A 41 3.85 -15.56 16.93
CA VAL A 41 3.69 -14.70 15.76
C VAL A 41 2.27 -14.13 15.72
N LYS A 42 1.26 -14.93 16.05
CA LYS A 42 -0.14 -14.48 16.13
C LYS A 42 -0.35 -13.46 17.25
N LEU A 43 0.27 -13.69 18.41
CA LEU A 43 0.23 -12.76 19.54
C LEU A 43 0.90 -11.43 19.17
N LEU A 44 2.08 -11.48 18.55
CA LEU A 44 2.77 -10.28 18.09
C LEU A 44 1.93 -9.50 17.06
N ALA A 45 1.25 -10.17 16.15
CA ALA A 45 0.34 -9.52 15.20
C ALA A 45 -0.79 -8.77 15.92
N LYS A 46 -1.40 -9.40 16.94
CA LYS A 46 -2.45 -8.77 17.76
C LYS A 46 -1.92 -7.61 18.62
N GLU A 47 -0.69 -7.70 19.09
CA GLU A 47 -0.04 -6.64 19.86
C GLU A 47 0.25 -5.41 18.97
N GLN A 48 0.78 -5.62 17.78
CA GLN A 48 1.19 -4.54 16.87
C GLN A 48 0.00 -3.87 16.18
N PHE A 49 -0.99 -4.65 15.74
CA PHE A 49 -2.11 -4.15 14.94
C PHE A 49 -3.44 -4.08 15.70
N GLY A 50 -3.45 -4.50 16.97
CA GLY A 50 -4.61 -4.46 17.87
C GLY A 50 -5.25 -5.82 18.12
N GLN A 51 -5.82 -5.98 19.32
CA GLN A 51 -6.38 -7.25 19.80
C GLN A 51 -7.55 -7.81 18.96
N ARG A 52 -8.23 -6.94 18.19
CA ARG A 52 -9.42 -7.31 17.39
C ARG A 52 -9.11 -7.50 15.91
N VAL A 53 -7.83 -7.73 15.56
CA VAL A 53 -7.47 -8.00 14.16
C VAL A 53 -7.81 -9.43 13.77
N ASP A 54 -8.30 -9.58 12.55
CA ASP A 54 -8.49 -10.86 11.90
C ASP A 54 -7.18 -11.26 11.22
N LEU A 55 -6.69 -12.46 11.55
CA LEU A 55 -5.46 -13.02 11.00
C LEU A 55 -5.77 -13.92 9.80
N TYR A 56 -5.01 -13.76 8.76
CA TYR A 56 -5.14 -14.52 7.51
C TYR A 56 -3.79 -15.06 7.07
N THR A 57 -3.83 -16.13 6.30
CA THR A 57 -2.70 -16.63 5.53
C THR A 57 -2.82 -16.23 4.06
N PRO A 58 -1.71 -16.10 3.33
CA PRO A 58 -1.76 -15.80 1.91
C PRO A 58 -2.41 -16.95 1.14
N ARG A 59 -2.94 -16.62 -0.05
CA ARG A 59 -3.58 -17.59 -0.95
C ARG A 59 -2.73 -17.79 -2.19
N GLU A 60 -2.80 -18.97 -2.79
CA GLU A 60 -2.19 -19.27 -4.07
C GLU A 60 -2.68 -18.30 -5.14
N ASN A 61 -1.76 -17.77 -5.92
CA ASN A 61 -2.03 -16.72 -6.92
C ASN A 61 -2.75 -15.49 -6.34
N GLY A 62 -2.61 -15.27 -5.02
CA GLY A 62 -3.25 -14.18 -4.30
C GLY A 62 -2.47 -12.88 -4.36
N GLY A 63 -3.14 -11.79 -4.02
CA GLY A 63 -2.58 -10.44 -3.99
C GLY A 63 -3.14 -9.54 -5.11
N PRO A 64 -2.57 -8.35 -5.27
CA PRO A 64 -1.51 -7.78 -4.40
C PRO A 64 -1.99 -7.55 -2.97
N TYR A 65 -1.27 -8.11 -2.00
CA TYR A 65 -1.40 -7.72 -0.61
C TYR A 65 -0.61 -6.42 -0.43
N LYS A 66 -1.27 -5.35 -0.01
CA LYS A 66 -0.68 -4.01 0.06
C LYS A 66 -0.81 -3.45 1.47
N GLY A 67 0.28 -2.96 2.03
CA GLY A 67 0.27 -2.33 3.35
C GLY A 67 1.63 -2.34 4.02
N GLU A 68 1.61 -1.86 5.25
CA GLU A 68 2.77 -1.81 6.12
C GLU A 68 3.09 -3.19 6.70
N ILE A 69 4.37 -3.48 6.86
CA ILE A 69 4.81 -4.75 7.42
C ILE A 69 5.53 -4.59 8.75
N VAL A 70 5.35 -5.60 9.59
CA VAL A 70 6.19 -5.89 10.75
C VAL A 70 6.99 -7.15 10.45
N ASN A 71 8.29 -7.04 10.59
CA ASN A 71 9.25 -8.08 10.26
C ASN A 71 9.58 -8.92 11.48
N THR A 72 9.44 -10.24 11.37
CA THR A 72 9.89 -11.20 12.37
C THR A 72 11.00 -12.07 11.78
N PRO A 73 11.70 -12.89 12.56
CA PRO A 73 12.71 -13.78 12.02
C PRO A 73 12.21 -14.73 10.94
N THR A 74 10.98 -15.23 11.08
CA THR A 74 10.40 -16.26 10.21
C THR A 74 9.22 -15.76 9.36
N HIS A 75 8.55 -14.69 9.75
CA HIS A 75 7.32 -14.21 9.09
C HIS A 75 7.35 -12.70 8.82
N LEU A 76 6.56 -12.27 7.84
CA LEU A 76 6.18 -10.88 7.63
C LEU A 76 4.71 -10.73 7.98
N LEU A 77 4.38 -9.83 8.90
CA LEU A 77 3.02 -9.50 9.29
C LEU A 77 2.61 -8.26 8.51
N GLN A 78 1.62 -8.35 7.65
CA GLN A 78 1.21 -7.25 6.78
C GLN A 78 -0.20 -6.79 7.08
N GLU A 79 -0.36 -5.51 7.43
CA GLU A 79 -1.68 -4.89 7.53
C GLU A 79 -2.23 -4.61 6.13
N VAL A 80 -3.28 -5.33 5.74
CA VAL A 80 -3.91 -5.19 4.42
C VAL A 80 -5.26 -4.45 4.47
N GLY A 81 -5.68 -4.05 5.64
CA GLY A 81 -6.92 -3.31 5.88
C GLY A 81 -7.21 -3.10 7.35
N PRO A 82 -8.25 -2.30 7.67
CA PRO A 82 -8.58 -1.94 9.04
C PRO A 82 -8.97 -3.15 9.86
N ARG A 83 -8.25 -3.89 10.49
CA ARG A 83 -8.46 -5.14 11.22
C ARG A 83 -8.11 -6.40 10.42
N ALA A 84 -7.37 -6.29 9.32
CA ALA A 84 -6.99 -7.45 8.54
C ALA A 84 -5.47 -7.52 8.42
N VAL A 85 -4.88 -8.56 8.98
CA VAL A 85 -3.44 -8.83 8.92
C VAL A 85 -3.21 -10.14 8.19
N VAL A 86 -2.35 -10.13 7.18
CA VAL A 86 -1.89 -11.33 6.49
C VAL A 86 -0.51 -11.68 7.02
N ILE A 87 -0.35 -12.91 7.45
CA ILE A 87 0.91 -13.47 7.95
C ILE A 87 1.57 -14.18 6.77
N HIS A 88 2.73 -13.72 6.33
CA HIS A 88 3.50 -14.31 5.25
C HIS A 88 4.71 -15.05 5.82
N ASP A 89 4.87 -16.32 5.49
CA ASP A 89 6.09 -17.08 5.81
C ASP A 89 7.22 -16.63 4.88
N LYS A 90 8.35 -16.21 5.46
CA LYS A 90 9.53 -15.76 4.72
C LYS A 90 10.15 -16.87 3.85
N ALA A 91 9.92 -18.14 4.19
CA ALA A 91 10.34 -19.26 3.35
C ALA A 91 9.67 -19.23 1.96
N HIS A 92 8.49 -18.62 1.86
CA HIS A 92 7.72 -18.51 0.63
C HIS A 92 7.74 -17.10 0.01
N VAL A 93 8.46 -16.13 0.61
CA VAL A 93 8.48 -14.73 0.13
C VAL A 93 9.89 -14.29 -0.21
N GLN A 94 10.08 -13.94 -1.47
CA GLN A 94 11.30 -13.31 -1.96
C GLN A 94 11.18 -11.77 -1.95
N LEU A 95 12.18 -11.09 -1.37
CA LEU A 95 12.30 -9.64 -1.47
C LEU A 95 12.87 -9.27 -2.84
N ALA A 96 12.01 -8.90 -3.79
CA ALA A 96 12.39 -8.68 -5.18
C ALA A 96 13.16 -7.36 -5.41
N SER A 97 13.21 -6.48 -4.41
CA SER A 97 13.92 -5.19 -4.48
C SER A 97 15.18 -5.21 -3.64
N LYS A 98 16.30 -4.76 -4.23
CA LYS A 98 17.57 -4.55 -3.50
C LYS A 98 17.40 -3.66 -2.26
N THR A 99 16.55 -2.64 -2.35
CA THR A 99 16.24 -1.74 -1.23
C THR A 99 15.56 -2.47 -0.07
N LEU A 100 14.61 -3.38 -0.36
CA LEU A 100 13.95 -4.17 0.68
C LEU A 100 14.92 -5.19 1.28
N ALA A 101 15.73 -5.85 0.46
CA ALA A 101 16.73 -6.81 0.93
C ALA A 101 17.77 -6.14 1.84
N LEU A 102 18.25 -4.93 1.49
CA LEU A 102 19.16 -4.16 2.32
C LEU A 102 18.53 -3.77 3.65
N ARG A 103 17.28 -3.30 3.63
CA ARG A 103 16.54 -2.96 4.86
C ARG A 103 16.32 -4.17 5.76
N ASP A 104 16.10 -5.36 5.19
CA ASP A 104 15.97 -6.58 5.97
C ASP A 104 17.30 -6.95 6.65
N GLN A 105 18.42 -6.86 5.92
CA GLN A 105 19.77 -7.05 6.47
C GLN A 105 20.11 -6.07 7.60
N GLU A 106 19.67 -4.82 7.47
CA GLU A 106 19.84 -3.77 8.48
C GLU A 106 18.82 -3.82 9.62
N HIS A 107 17.93 -4.82 9.65
CA HIS A 107 16.79 -4.93 10.59
C HIS A 107 15.86 -3.70 10.58
N ARG A 108 15.75 -3.00 9.45
CA ARG A 108 14.96 -1.77 9.23
C ARG A 108 13.75 -1.98 8.33
N LEU A 109 13.30 -3.23 8.19
CA LEU A 109 12.17 -3.56 7.32
C LEU A 109 10.81 -3.25 7.96
N ASN A 110 10.76 -3.09 9.30
CA ASN A 110 9.55 -2.71 10.02
C ASN A 110 9.01 -1.36 9.55
N ASN A 111 7.69 -1.20 9.57
CA ASN A 111 6.97 0.01 9.17
C ASN A 111 7.27 0.42 7.72
N THR A 112 7.62 -0.57 6.88
CA THR A 112 7.84 -0.36 5.45
C THR A 112 6.59 -0.77 4.68
N ASP A 113 6.16 0.10 3.78
CA ASP A 113 5.05 -0.21 2.87
C ASP A 113 5.52 -1.13 1.75
N VAL A 114 4.87 -2.28 1.64
CA VAL A 114 5.16 -3.26 0.61
C VAL A 114 3.91 -3.75 -0.09
N GLN A 115 4.09 -4.26 -1.29
CA GLN A 115 3.09 -5.05 -1.99
C GLN A 115 3.66 -6.45 -2.24
N ILE A 116 2.89 -7.48 -1.91
CA ILE A 116 3.27 -8.88 -2.07
C ILE A 116 2.30 -9.55 -3.02
N HIS A 117 2.84 -10.18 -4.07
CA HIS A 117 2.08 -10.97 -5.04
C HIS A 117 2.53 -12.41 -4.97
N TYR A 118 1.58 -13.33 -5.03
CA TYR A 118 1.86 -14.75 -5.11
C TYR A 118 1.61 -15.28 -6.51
N SER A 119 2.55 -16.09 -6.98
CA SER A 119 2.45 -16.93 -8.18
C SER A 119 2.56 -18.38 -7.72
N GLY A 120 1.46 -19.13 -7.74
CA GLY A 120 1.36 -20.37 -6.99
C GLY A 120 1.57 -20.11 -5.50
N LYS A 121 2.56 -20.79 -4.91
CA LYS A 121 2.93 -20.68 -3.49
C LYS A 121 4.08 -19.71 -3.22
N GLU A 122 4.71 -19.15 -4.26
CA GLU A 122 5.83 -18.24 -4.13
C GLU A 122 5.38 -16.79 -4.16
N GLY A 123 5.74 -16.03 -3.16
CA GLY A 123 5.47 -14.60 -3.01
C GLY A 123 6.65 -13.75 -3.43
N LYS A 124 6.38 -12.61 -4.08
CA LYS A 124 7.40 -11.59 -4.36
C LYS A 124 6.97 -10.26 -3.76
N ALA A 125 7.83 -9.71 -2.90
CA ALA A 125 7.60 -8.44 -2.23
C ALA A 125 8.32 -7.29 -2.95
N TYR A 126 7.57 -6.22 -3.21
CA TYR A 126 8.04 -4.99 -3.84
C TYR A 126 7.74 -3.79 -2.94
N PRO A 127 8.52 -2.71 -3.02
CA PRO A 127 8.18 -1.46 -2.32
C PRO A 127 6.83 -0.94 -2.81
N LEU A 128 5.98 -0.49 -1.88
CA LEU A 128 4.71 0.12 -2.20
C LEU A 128 4.83 1.65 -2.10
N ASP A 129 4.49 2.33 -3.18
CA ASP A 129 4.29 3.77 -3.19
C ASP A 129 2.82 4.08 -2.87
N ARG A 130 2.50 4.35 -1.60
CA ARG A 130 1.12 4.65 -1.16
C ARG A 130 0.48 5.80 -1.93
N GLN A 131 1.22 6.86 -2.23
CA GLN A 131 0.66 8.01 -2.92
C GLN A 131 0.31 7.66 -4.36
N LYS A 132 1.22 6.97 -5.06
CA LYS A 132 0.94 6.46 -6.40
C LYS A 132 -0.25 5.49 -6.39
N ASP A 133 -0.28 4.54 -5.47
CA ASP A 133 -1.36 3.56 -5.35
C ASP A 133 -2.72 4.21 -5.06
N MET A 134 -2.74 5.25 -4.23
CA MET A 134 -3.97 6.01 -3.95
C MET A 134 -4.48 6.74 -5.20
N ILE A 135 -3.59 7.36 -5.98
CA ILE A 135 -3.94 8.00 -7.25
C ILE A 135 -4.47 6.96 -8.25
N ASP A 136 -3.77 5.84 -8.40
CA ASP A 136 -4.17 4.76 -9.31
C ASP A 136 -5.56 4.21 -8.95
N ARG A 137 -5.86 4.02 -7.66
CA ARG A 137 -7.19 3.59 -7.19
C ARG A 137 -8.27 4.64 -7.45
N ALA A 138 -8.01 5.90 -7.11
CA ALA A 138 -8.98 6.98 -7.29
C ALA A 138 -9.33 7.15 -8.77
N LEU A 139 -8.33 7.17 -9.65
CA LEU A 139 -8.54 7.29 -11.09
C LEU A 139 -9.16 6.03 -11.70
N GLY A 140 -8.79 4.84 -11.21
CA GLY A 140 -9.43 3.59 -11.61
C GLY A 140 -10.92 3.56 -11.27
N SER A 141 -11.29 4.03 -10.07
CA SER A 141 -12.69 4.18 -9.67
C SER A 141 -13.43 5.19 -10.54
N LEU A 142 -12.80 6.34 -10.81
CA LEU A 142 -13.39 7.39 -11.67
C LEU A 142 -13.60 6.89 -13.10
N LYS A 143 -12.62 6.19 -13.68
CA LYS A 143 -12.75 5.57 -15.01
C LYS A 143 -13.87 4.54 -15.06
N LYS A 144 -14.00 3.70 -14.02
CA LYS A 144 -15.09 2.73 -13.94
C LYS A 144 -16.46 3.43 -13.92
N SER A 145 -16.61 4.48 -13.11
CA SER A 145 -17.84 5.25 -13.06
C SER A 145 -18.12 5.97 -14.37
N ALA A 146 -17.09 6.54 -15.02
CA ALA A 146 -17.23 7.20 -16.32
C ALA A 146 -17.70 6.22 -17.40
N ASN A 147 -17.15 5.01 -17.44
CA ASN A 147 -17.60 3.96 -18.35
C ASN A 147 -19.06 3.56 -18.11
N GLN A 148 -19.49 3.44 -16.85
CA GLN A 148 -20.87 3.12 -16.50
C GLN A 148 -21.85 4.22 -16.92
N LEU A 149 -21.43 5.48 -16.89
CA LEU A 149 -22.22 6.65 -17.29
C LEU A 149 -22.13 6.96 -18.79
N GLY A 150 -21.38 6.18 -19.57
CA GLY A 150 -21.27 6.34 -21.02
C GLY A 150 -20.42 7.54 -21.47
N TYR A 151 -19.48 8.00 -20.64
CA TYR A 151 -18.56 9.08 -21.04
C TYR A 151 -17.69 8.69 -22.25
N SER A 152 -17.30 9.70 -23.03
CA SER A 152 -16.57 9.50 -24.27
C SER A 152 -15.15 8.93 -24.06
N LYS A 153 -14.61 8.31 -25.11
CA LYS A 153 -13.22 7.81 -25.12
C LYS A 153 -12.20 8.93 -24.92
N GLU A 154 -12.50 10.12 -25.41
CA GLU A 154 -11.66 11.32 -25.24
C GLU A 154 -11.55 11.72 -23.78
N PHE A 155 -12.65 11.67 -23.03
CA PHE A 155 -12.65 11.92 -21.59
C PHE A 155 -11.77 10.91 -20.85
N MET A 156 -11.86 9.62 -21.22
CA MET A 156 -11.01 8.57 -20.65
C MET A 156 -9.52 8.81 -20.93
N ALA A 157 -9.18 9.23 -22.16
CA ALA A 157 -7.81 9.59 -22.52
C ALA A 157 -7.29 10.79 -21.73
N GLN A 158 -8.12 11.80 -21.47
CA GLN A 158 -7.75 12.94 -20.61
C GLN A 158 -7.46 12.51 -19.18
N LEU A 159 -8.21 11.55 -18.62
CA LEU A 159 -7.93 10.98 -17.30
C LEU A 159 -6.57 10.26 -17.26
N ASP A 160 -6.20 9.55 -18.33
CA ASP A 160 -4.87 8.91 -18.44
C ASP A 160 -3.74 9.93 -18.45
N VAL A 161 -3.90 11.00 -19.23
CA VAL A 161 -2.93 12.12 -19.29
C VAL A 161 -2.80 12.80 -17.90
N ALA A 162 -3.94 13.06 -17.24
CA ALA A 162 -3.95 13.66 -15.92
C ALA A 162 -3.24 12.78 -14.88
N GLN A 163 -3.44 11.46 -14.95
CA GLN A 163 -2.74 10.48 -14.11
C GLN A 163 -1.23 10.57 -14.29
N GLY A 164 -0.75 10.53 -15.54
CA GLY A 164 0.67 10.62 -15.86
C GLY A 164 1.30 11.90 -15.29
N LYS A 165 0.70 13.06 -15.57
CA LYS A 165 1.17 14.36 -15.04
C LYS A 165 1.21 14.42 -13.52
N THR A 166 0.20 13.85 -12.84
CA THR A 166 0.15 13.85 -11.38
C THR A 166 1.27 12.98 -10.79
N ILE A 167 1.53 11.81 -11.36
CA ILE A 167 2.59 10.92 -10.93
C ILE A 167 3.98 11.56 -11.18
N GLU A 168 4.19 12.21 -12.32
CA GLU A 168 5.44 12.94 -12.62
C GLU A 168 5.66 14.09 -11.63
N ARG A 169 4.61 14.85 -11.33
CA ARG A 169 4.70 15.93 -10.34
C ARG A 169 5.05 15.43 -8.94
N LEU A 170 4.48 14.27 -8.53
CA LEU A 170 4.85 13.63 -7.27
C LEU A 170 6.32 13.20 -7.24
N LYS A 171 6.82 12.63 -8.33
CA LYS A 171 8.24 12.26 -8.45
C LYS A 171 9.15 13.49 -8.34
N ALA A 172 8.80 14.57 -9.03
CA ALA A 172 9.56 15.82 -8.98
C ALA A 172 9.61 16.44 -7.58
N LEU A 173 8.48 16.43 -6.85
CA LEU A 173 8.41 16.92 -5.47
C LEU A 173 9.28 16.09 -4.50
N ARG A 174 9.45 14.81 -4.75
CA ARG A 174 10.29 13.92 -3.92
C ARG A 174 11.79 14.09 -4.18
N GLN A 175 12.16 14.49 -5.40
CA GLN A 175 13.57 14.71 -5.75
C GLN A 175 14.14 15.99 -5.14
N GLY A 176 13.30 16.86 -4.58
CA GLY A 176 13.67 18.15 -4.04
C GLY A 176 14.19 19.13 -5.13
N PRO A 177 14.37 20.40 -4.82
CA PRO A 177 15.10 21.26 -5.71
C PRO A 177 16.54 20.73 -5.80
N VAL A 178 17.00 20.42 -7.01
CA VAL A 178 18.41 20.15 -7.26
C VAL A 178 19.15 21.43 -6.90
N MET A 179 19.70 21.51 -5.69
CA MET A 179 20.57 22.63 -5.35
C MET A 179 21.72 22.62 -6.35
N PRO A 180 21.92 23.69 -7.10
CA PRO A 180 23.08 23.78 -7.97
C PRO A 180 24.31 23.52 -7.09
N LYS A 181 25.13 22.55 -7.49
CA LYS A 181 26.41 22.28 -6.84
C LYS A 181 27.16 23.60 -6.81
N VAL A 182 27.26 24.23 -5.64
CA VAL A 182 28.10 25.41 -5.44
C VAL A 182 29.49 24.94 -5.76
N ILE A 183 29.99 25.33 -6.94
CA ILE A 183 31.39 25.18 -7.31
C ILE A 183 32.13 26.18 -6.40
N THR A 184 32.67 25.67 -5.31
CA THR A 184 33.59 26.42 -4.47
C THR A 184 34.81 26.72 -5.36
N PRO A 185 35.14 27.98 -5.63
CA PRO A 185 36.38 28.31 -6.35
C PRO A 185 37.53 27.85 -5.45
N GLU A 186 38.32 26.96 -6.01
CA GLU A 186 39.58 26.50 -5.45
C GLU A 186 40.48 27.73 -5.21
N SER A 187 40.60 28.13 -3.95
CA SER A 187 41.49 29.19 -3.55
C SER A 187 42.93 28.66 -3.60
N ASP A 188 43.55 28.90 -4.74
CA ASP A 188 44.98 28.77 -4.95
C ASP A 188 45.70 29.81 -4.08
N GLN A 189 46.14 29.42 -2.90
CA GLN A 189 47.09 30.18 -2.07
C GLN A 189 48.34 29.36 -1.84
N SER A 190 49.14 29.31 -2.90
CA SER A 190 50.56 29.05 -2.81
C SER A 190 51.29 30.36 -2.44
N THR A 191 51.50 30.63 -1.17
CA THR A 191 52.51 31.59 -0.71
C THR A 191 53.47 30.90 0.23
N LYS A 192 54.59 30.53 -0.35
CA LYS A 192 55.82 30.07 0.32
C LYS A 192 56.47 31.24 1.05
N PRO A 193 56.72 31.21 2.37
CA PRO A 193 57.58 32.23 2.98
C PRO A 193 59.05 31.84 2.80
N ALA A 194 59.83 32.81 2.24
CA ALA A 194 61.23 32.72 2.12
C ALA A 194 61.94 32.75 3.48
N ARG A 195 62.81 31.78 3.71
CA ARG A 195 63.78 31.75 4.84
C ARG A 195 64.88 32.75 4.60
N SER A 196 64.95 33.80 5.42
CA SER A 196 66.12 34.64 5.52
C SER A 196 67.01 34.16 6.66
N ARG A 197 68.29 33.87 6.31
CA ARG A 197 69.33 33.55 7.29
C ARG A 197 69.96 34.92 7.73
N LYS A 198 70.06 35.10 9.04
CA LYS A 198 71.28 35.58 9.69
C LYS A 198 71.32 35.12 11.11
#